data_5b465340d59945404b8f71742529ba91
#
_entry.id   5b465340d59945404b8f71742529ba91
#
_cell.length_a   1.000
_cell.length_b   1.000
_cell.length_c   1.000
_cell.angle_alpha   90.00
_cell.angle_beta   90.00
_cell.angle_gamma   90.00
#
_symmetry.space_group_name_H-M   'P 1'
#
loop_
_entity.id
_entity.type
_entity.pdbx_description
1 polymer ?
#
loop_
_entity_poly.entity_id
_entity_poly.type
_entity_poly.pdbx_seq_one_letter_code
_entity_poly.pdbx_strand_id
1 'polypeptide(L)'
;MAQVLATTYWNVALGKDLEFIEANKRAKKIHMRLGASNAMLQRVSVGVNSGQYIYNMVFESGAAYGKFMDTVSTDSEWIALWAEGVAKQIATPMGNRLSTLIEI
;
A
#
# COMPACT_ATOMS: atom_id res chain seq x y z
N MET A 1 -16.51 -14.98 -5.51
CA MET A 1 -16.52 -13.51 -5.54
C MET A 1 -15.21 -13.00 -6.12
N ALA A 2 -15.24 -11.87 -6.83
CA ALA A 2 -14.07 -11.34 -7.46
C ALA A 2 -13.13 -10.70 -6.43
N GLN A 3 -11.86 -11.01 -6.55
CA GLN A 3 -10.82 -10.32 -5.77
C GLN A 3 -10.68 -8.87 -6.23
N VAL A 4 -10.28 -8.00 -5.32
CA VAL A 4 -10.00 -6.61 -5.63
C VAL A 4 -8.55 -6.27 -5.30
N LEU A 5 -8.00 -5.31 -6.03
CA LEU A 5 -6.63 -4.84 -5.89
C LEU A 5 -6.66 -3.35 -5.54
N ALA A 6 -6.12 -3.02 -4.37
CA ALA A 6 -5.98 -1.63 -3.93
C ALA A 6 -4.54 -1.18 -4.19
N THR A 7 -4.39 -0.18 -5.02
CA THR A 7 -3.08 0.28 -5.51
C THR A 7 -2.81 1.71 -5.07
N THR A 8 -1.62 1.98 -4.55
CA THR A 8 -1.17 3.33 -4.22
C THR A 8 0.15 3.61 -4.92
N TYR A 9 0.26 4.78 -5.52
CA TYR A 9 1.48 5.25 -6.20
C TYR A 9 2.24 6.18 -5.27
N TRP A 10 3.56 6.01 -5.18
CA TRP A 10 4.40 6.75 -4.27
C TRP A 10 5.59 7.39 -4.95
N ASN A 11 5.84 8.67 -4.65
CA ASN A 11 7.13 9.30 -4.90
C ASN A 11 7.97 9.19 -3.64
N VAL A 12 9.12 8.52 -3.74
CA VAL A 12 10.04 8.35 -2.63
C VAL A 12 11.06 9.47 -2.64
N ALA A 13 11.32 10.08 -1.49
CA ALA A 13 12.30 11.15 -1.37
C ALA A 13 13.70 10.64 -1.72
N LEU A 14 14.53 11.50 -2.30
CA LEU A 14 15.89 11.15 -2.71
C LEU A 14 16.68 10.59 -1.53
N GLY A 15 17.27 9.40 -1.73
CA GLY A 15 18.05 8.73 -0.70
C GLY A 15 17.26 7.99 0.37
N LYS A 16 15.92 7.92 0.23
CA LYS A 16 15.04 7.28 1.21
C LYS A 16 14.50 5.92 0.78
N ASP A 17 15.00 5.35 -0.33
CA ASP A 17 14.49 4.09 -0.87
C ASP A 17 14.52 2.95 0.14
N LEU A 18 15.64 2.77 0.84
CA LEU A 18 15.75 1.68 1.83
C LEU A 18 14.80 1.87 3.00
N GLU A 19 14.65 3.09 3.49
CA GLU A 19 13.71 3.40 4.57
C GLU A 19 12.27 3.13 4.11
N PHE A 20 11.95 3.48 2.86
CA PHE A 20 10.64 3.22 2.28
C PHE A 20 10.35 1.71 2.19
N ILE A 21 11.31 0.93 1.71
CA ILE A 21 11.18 -0.53 1.61
C ILE A 21 10.98 -1.14 3.01
N GLU A 22 11.75 -0.72 4.01
CA GLU A 22 11.59 -1.22 5.37
C GLU A 22 10.23 -0.84 5.97
N ALA A 23 9.76 0.38 5.72
CA ALA A 23 8.42 0.79 6.14
C ALA A 23 7.34 -0.07 5.50
N ASN A 24 7.51 -0.44 4.22
CA ASN A 24 6.54 -1.30 3.52
C ASN A 24 6.56 -2.74 4.01
N LYS A 25 7.69 -3.26 4.50
CA LYS A 25 7.70 -4.57 5.17
C LYS A 25 6.82 -4.56 6.42
N ARG A 26 6.88 -3.49 7.19
CA ARG A 26 6.02 -3.30 8.37
C ARG A 26 4.57 -3.11 7.96
N ALA A 27 4.32 -2.29 6.94
CA ALA A 27 2.98 -2.05 6.41
C ALA A 27 2.30 -3.33 5.95
N LYS A 28 3.02 -4.19 5.24
CA LYS A 28 2.49 -5.47 4.77
C LYS A 28 1.99 -6.34 5.93
N LYS A 29 2.76 -6.44 7.02
CA LYS A 29 2.34 -7.22 8.19
C LYS A 29 1.06 -6.67 8.80
N ILE A 30 0.96 -5.35 8.93
CA ILE A 30 -0.23 -4.68 9.46
C ILE A 30 -1.43 -4.93 8.56
N HIS A 31 -1.28 -4.70 7.25
CA HIS A 31 -2.36 -4.83 6.28
C HIS A 31 -2.87 -6.27 6.19
N MET A 32 -1.98 -7.26 6.23
CA MET A 32 -2.41 -8.67 6.23
C MET A 32 -3.11 -9.05 7.53
N ARG A 33 -2.67 -8.51 8.67
CA ARG A 33 -3.37 -8.70 9.94
C ARG A 33 -4.79 -8.12 9.90
N LEU A 34 -4.98 -7.03 9.18
CA LEU A 34 -6.26 -6.35 9.09
C LEU A 34 -7.15 -6.85 7.95
N GLY A 35 -6.73 -7.86 7.19
CA GLY A 35 -7.59 -8.55 6.23
C GLY A 35 -7.13 -8.58 4.79
N ALA A 36 -6.02 -7.95 4.43
CA ALA A 36 -5.45 -8.14 3.09
C ALA A 36 -4.96 -9.58 2.94
N SER A 37 -5.24 -10.21 1.80
CA SER A 37 -4.76 -11.57 1.53
C SER A 37 -3.31 -11.58 1.06
N ASN A 38 -2.84 -10.47 0.50
CA ASN A 38 -1.44 -10.28 0.12
C ASN A 38 -1.15 -8.80 -0.06
N ALA A 39 0.14 -8.44 -0.09
CA ALA A 39 0.61 -7.10 -0.42
C ALA A 39 1.94 -7.21 -1.15
N MET A 40 2.16 -6.34 -2.12
CA MET A 40 3.34 -6.35 -2.97
C MET A 40 3.83 -4.93 -3.23
N LEU A 41 5.15 -4.76 -3.26
CA LEU A 41 5.76 -3.50 -3.62
C LEU A 41 6.48 -3.66 -4.97
N GLN A 42 6.28 -2.70 -5.88
CA GLN A 42 6.92 -2.68 -7.18
C GLN A 42 7.57 -1.32 -7.39
N ARG A 43 8.66 -1.30 -8.12
CA ARG A 43 9.26 -0.07 -8.62
C ARG A 43 9.07 -0.02 -10.13
N VAL A 44 8.57 1.11 -10.63
CA VAL A 44 8.40 1.30 -12.07
C VAL A 44 9.74 1.67 -12.69
N SER A 45 10.28 0.78 -13.50
CA SER A 45 11.59 0.97 -14.14
C SER A 45 11.50 1.73 -15.45
N VAL A 46 10.47 1.44 -16.27
CA VAL A 46 10.29 2.00 -17.61
C VAL A 46 8.82 2.32 -17.83
N GLY A 47 8.55 3.41 -18.53
CA GLY A 47 7.20 3.79 -18.93
C GLY A 47 6.62 4.92 -18.10
N VAL A 48 5.30 5.04 -18.13
CA VAL A 48 4.57 6.05 -17.35
C VAL A 48 4.84 5.83 -15.87
N ASN A 49 5.09 6.92 -15.13
CA ASN A 49 5.40 6.89 -13.70
C ASN A 49 6.76 6.23 -13.38
N SER A 50 7.69 6.23 -14.35
CA SER A 50 9.04 5.69 -14.15
C SER A 50 9.69 6.32 -12.92
N GLY A 51 10.28 5.49 -12.06
CA GLY A 51 10.90 5.90 -10.80
C GLY A 51 9.96 5.90 -9.60
N GLN A 52 8.65 5.81 -9.80
CA GLN A 52 7.70 5.68 -8.70
C GLN A 52 7.67 4.26 -8.17
N TYR A 53 7.23 4.14 -6.91
CA TYR A 53 6.90 2.84 -6.32
C TYR A 53 5.39 2.64 -6.32
N ILE A 54 4.98 1.40 -6.47
CA ILE A 54 3.57 1.00 -6.43
C ILE A 54 3.39 -0.02 -5.31
N TYR A 55 2.49 0.29 -4.37
CA TYR A 55 2.11 -0.65 -3.33
C TYR A 55 0.73 -1.20 -3.66
N ASN A 56 0.61 -2.53 -3.74
CA ASN A 56 -0.63 -3.22 -4.04
C ASN A 56 -1.06 -4.08 -2.87
N MET A 57 -2.33 -3.98 -2.48
CA MET A 57 -2.97 -4.92 -1.56
C MET A 57 -4.02 -5.72 -2.32
N VAL A 58 -4.08 -7.02 -2.05
CA VAL A 58 -5.09 -7.91 -2.61
C VAL A 58 -6.09 -8.26 -1.52
N PHE A 59 -7.39 -8.18 -1.86
CA PHE A 59 -8.48 -8.59 -0.97
C PHE A 59 -9.34 -9.63 -1.67
N GLU A 60 -9.90 -10.57 -0.90
CA GLU A 60 -10.73 -11.64 -1.44
C GLU A 60 -12.00 -11.14 -2.12
N SER A 61 -12.48 -9.94 -1.71
CA SER A 61 -13.70 -9.34 -2.24
C SER A 61 -13.75 -7.86 -1.92
N GLY A 62 -14.68 -7.15 -2.55
CA GLY A 62 -14.97 -5.75 -2.19
C GLY A 62 -15.45 -5.59 -0.75
N ALA A 63 -16.18 -6.56 -0.22
CA ALA A 63 -16.63 -6.54 1.17
C ALA A 63 -15.45 -6.64 2.13
N ALA A 64 -14.46 -7.49 1.84
CA ALA A 64 -13.26 -7.61 2.65
C ALA A 64 -12.46 -6.30 2.64
N TYR A 65 -12.35 -5.64 1.49
CA TYR A 65 -11.71 -4.33 1.38
C TYR A 65 -12.44 -3.28 2.21
N GLY A 66 -13.78 -3.25 2.15
CA GLY A 66 -14.58 -2.31 2.92
C GLY A 66 -14.37 -2.47 4.42
N LYS A 67 -14.35 -3.72 4.90
CA LYS A 67 -14.07 -4.01 6.31
C LYS A 67 -12.66 -3.54 6.72
N PHE A 68 -11.69 -3.77 5.85
CA PHE A 68 -10.32 -3.28 6.07
C PHE A 68 -10.30 -1.76 6.21
N MET A 69 -10.98 -1.04 5.33
CA MET A 69 -11.04 0.43 5.37
C MET A 69 -11.69 0.93 6.65
N ASP A 70 -12.67 0.22 7.18
CA ASP A 70 -13.33 0.57 8.44
C ASP A 70 -12.40 0.44 9.65
N THR A 71 -11.38 -0.41 9.57
CA THR A 71 -10.53 -0.73 10.71
C THR A 71 -9.13 -0.10 10.64
N VAL A 72 -8.57 0.06 9.45
CA VAL A 72 -7.18 0.53 9.29
C VAL A 72 -6.99 1.95 9.82
N SER A 73 -7.95 2.82 9.61
CA SER A 73 -7.87 4.23 10.01
C SER A 73 -7.80 4.43 11.54
N THR A 74 -8.21 3.43 12.31
CA THR A 74 -8.19 3.49 13.80
C THR A 74 -7.16 2.53 14.40
N ASP A 75 -6.44 1.78 13.58
CA ASP A 75 -5.44 0.84 14.06
C ASP A 75 -4.21 1.60 14.60
N SER A 76 -3.87 1.37 15.86
CA SER A 76 -2.80 2.13 16.52
C SER A 76 -1.43 1.89 15.90
N GLU A 77 -1.16 0.67 15.46
CA GLU A 77 0.11 0.31 14.83
C GLU A 77 0.26 0.99 13.46
N TRP A 78 -0.82 1.01 12.68
CA TRP A 78 -0.85 1.70 11.38
C TRP A 78 -0.67 3.21 11.55
N ILE A 79 -1.39 3.81 12.51
CA ILE A 79 -1.28 5.25 12.79
C ILE A 79 0.16 5.62 13.16
N ALA A 80 0.82 4.81 14.00
CA ALA A 80 2.19 5.05 14.41
C ALA A 80 3.17 4.96 13.23
N LEU A 81 3.01 3.95 12.38
CA LEU A 81 3.85 3.77 11.18
C LEU A 81 3.69 4.94 10.21
N TRP A 82 2.45 5.35 9.97
CA TRP A 82 2.16 6.49 9.08
C TRP A 82 2.77 7.78 9.61
N ALA A 83 2.59 8.06 10.91
CA ALA A 83 3.15 9.25 11.54
C ALA A 83 4.68 9.28 11.47
N GLU A 84 5.34 8.14 11.66
CA GLU A 84 6.78 8.00 11.54
C GLU A 84 7.26 8.33 10.12
N GLY A 85 6.57 7.81 9.11
CA GLY A 85 6.90 8.07 7.71
C GLY A 85 6.74 9.55 7.34
N VAL A 86 5.68 10.19 7.83
CA VAL A 86 5.44 11.62 7.61
C VAL A 86 6.53 12.45 8.29
N ALA A 87 6.86 12.15 9.54
CA ALA A 87 7.89 12.89 10.29
C ALA A 87 9.27 12.79 9.62
N LYS A 88 9.61 11.64 9.06
CA LYS A 88 10.88 11.42 8.36
C LYS A 88 10.87 11.86 6.90
N GLN A 89 9.73 12.31 6.39
CA GLN A 89 9.56 12.73 4.99
C GLN A 89 10.05 11.67 3.99
N ILE A 90 9.66 10.42 4.21
CA ILE A 90 10.16 9.30 3.41
C ILE A 90 9.57 9.31 2.00
N ALA A 91 8.26 9.53 1.86
CA ALA A 91 7.58 9.43 0.58
C ALA A 91 6.26 10.21 0.58
N THR A 92 5.78 10.51 -0.62
CA THR A 92 4.51 11.20 -0.83
C THR A 92 3.58 10.32 -1.65
N PRO A 93 2.34 10.06 -1.18
CA PRO A 93 1.37 9.33 -1.99
C PRO A 93 0.89 10.22 -3.14
N MET A 94 0.90 9.67 -4.37
CA MET A 94 0.58 10.41 -5.58
C MET A 94 -0.77 10.06 -6.17
N GLY A 95 -1.42 9.05 -5.65
CA GLY A 95 -2.72 8.62 -6.11
C GLY A 95 -2.98 7.17 -5.72
N ASN A 96 -4.24 6.79 -5.82
CA ASN A 96 -4.64 5.42 -5.55
C ASN A 96 -5.77 4.99 -6.48
N ARG A 97 -5.99 3.69 -6.58
CA ARG A 97 -7.13 3.14 -7.29
C ARG A 97 -7.52 1.79 -6.71
N LEU A 98 -8.77 1.44 -6.89
CA LEU A 98 -9.30 0.12 -6.60
C LEU A 98 -9.73 -0.51 -7.93
N SER A 99 -9.27 -1.72 -8.19
CA SER A 99 -9.64 -2.45 -9.40
C SER A 99 -10.13 -3.86 -9.03
N THR A 100 -10.97 -4.41 -9.89
CA THR A 100 -11.49 -5.75 -9.75
C THR A 100 -10.71 -6.70 -10.67
N LEU A 101 -10.26 -7.82 -10.13
CA LEU A 101 -9.62 -8.85 -10.94
C LEU A 101 -10.69 -9.61 -11.72
N ILE A 102 -10.50 -9.73 -13.02
CA ILE A 102 -11.42 -10.44 -13.90
C ILE A 102 -10.75 -11.73 -14.36
N GLU A 103 -11.39 -12.85 -14.09
CA GLU A 103 -10.89 -14.13 -14.58
C GLU A 103 -11.15 -14.25 -16.09
N ILE A 104 -10.13 -14.66 -16.81
CA ILE A 104 -10.19 -14.81 -18.27
C ILE A 104 -9.76 -16.20 -18.72
#